data_570c966c7278cddcd3ec8162af2b0dff
#
_entry.id   570c966c7278cddcd3ec8162af2b0dff
#
_cell.length_a   1.000
_cell.length_b   1.000
_cell.length_c   1.000
_cell.angle_alpha   90.00
_cell.angle_beta   90.00
_cell.angle_gamma   90.00
#
_symmetry.space_group_name_H-M   'P 1'
#
loop_
_entity.id
_entity.type
_entity.pdbx_description
1 polymer ?
#
loop_
_entity_poly.entity_id
_entity_poly.type
_entity_poly.pdbx_seq_one_letter_code
_entity_poly.pdbx_strand_id
1 'polypeptide(L)'
;MSRYRPPTTPGSKYITPAGAQRLRDELDRLWLDERPRVTVAVSEAAAQGDRSENAEYTYGKKRLHEIDRRVRFLRKRLEGMVIVDPCATTGGARRDPDRVYFGAWVQLEHSSGDLRWYRLVGPDEFDMAADYVSMDSPLGRGLLGKRLDDEITVPLPSGADTVTIVAVQYGAAPRPPERS
;
A
#
# COMPACT_ATOMS: atom_id res chain seq x y z
N MET A 1 -10.14 -1.01 32.68
CA MET A 1 -10.19 0.31 32.00
C MET A 1 -10.13 0.08 30.50
N SER A 2 -11.21 0.35 29.76
CA SER A 2 -11.25 0.25 28.31
C SER A 2 -10.38 1.37 27.72
N ARG A 3 -9.30 1.01 26.99
CA ARG A 3 -8.49 2.00 26.29
C ARG A 3 -9.31 2.54 25.10
N TYR A 4 -9.81 3.75 25.22
CA TYR A 4 -10.42 4.46 24.09
C TYR A 4 -9.42 4.50 22.92
N ARG A 5 -9.74 3.82 21.84
CA ARG A 5 -8.99 3.88 20.59
C ARG A 5 -9.78 4.80 19.68
N PRO A 6 -9.26 6.00 19.36
CA PRO A 6 -9.97 6.89 18.45
C PRO A 6 -10.23 6.17 17.12
N PRO A 7 -11.39 6.40 16.50
CA PRO A 7 -11.71 5.79 15.21
C PRO A 7 -10.65 6.21 14.19
N THR A 8 -9.94 5.23 13.65
CA THR A 8 -8.99 5.44 12.56
C THR A 8 -9.79 5.87 11.34
N THR A 9 -9.50 7.04 10.76
CA THR A 9 -10.10 7.46 9.48
C THR A 9 -9.83 6.37 8.46
N PRO A 10 -10.86 5.82 7.79
CA PRO A 10 -10.65 4.81 6.75
C PRO A 10 -9.69 5.36 5.70
N GLY A 11 -8.66 4.61 5.37
CA GLY A 11 -7.75 4.96 4.29
C GLY A 11 -8.48 5.05 2.95
N SER A 12 -7.91 5.78 1.99
CA SER A 12 -8.47 5.94 0.66
C SER A 12 -8.72 4.58 0.01
N LYS A 13 -9.65 4.54 -0.94
CA LYS A 13 -10.07 3.31 -1.62
C LYS A 13 -9.35 3.08 -2.95
N TYR A 14 -8.51 4.02 -3.35
CA TYR A 14 -7.81 3.95 -4.64
C TYR A 14 -6.64 2.97 -4.56
N ILE A 15 -6.51 2.18 -5.63
CA ILE A 15 -5.44 1.21 -5.79
C ILE A 15 -5.09 1.06 -7.27
N THR A 16 -3.81 0.79 -7.59
CA THR A 16 -3.41 0.45 -8.95
C THR A 16 -3.83 -0.98 -9.33
N PRO A 17 -3.90 -1.32 -10.63
CA PRO A 17 -4.14 -2.71 -11.06
C PRO A 17 -3.15 -3.69 -10.45
N ALA A 18 -1.87 -3.32 -10.37
CA ALA A 18 -0.81 -4.16 -9.79
C ALA A 18 -1.02 -4.37 -8.28
N GLY A 19 -1.37 -3.31 -7.55
CA GLY A 19 -1.69 -3.42 -6.13
C GLY A 19 -2.91 -4.29 -5.86
N ALA A 20 -3.97 -4.12 -6.66
CA ALA A 20 -5.17 -4.95 -6.56
C ALA A 20 -4.86 -6.43 -6.84
N GLN A 21 -4.00 -6.71 -7.82
CA GLN A 21 -3.59 -8.08 -8.14
C GLN A 21 -2.81 -8.69 -6.97
N ARG A 22 -1.84 -7.96 -6.39
CA ARG A 22 -1.08 -8.43 -5.21
C ARG A 22 -2.01 -8.84 -4.06
N LEU A 23 -3.05 -8.05 -3.78
CA LEU A 23 -3.97 -8.37 -2.69
C LEU A 23 -4.85 -9.59 -3.01
N ARG A 24 -5.21 -9.81 -4.29
CA ARG A 24 -5.93 -11.02 -4.73
C ARG A 24 -5.04 -12.25 -4.59
N ASP A 25 -3.81 -12.17 -5.05
CA ASP A 25 -2.84 -13.26 -4.97
C ASP A 25 -2.56 -13.64 -3.50
N GLU A 26 -2.47 -12.64 -2.60
CA GLU A 26 -2.35 -12.88 -1.16
C GLU A 26 -3.59 -13.61 -0.61
N LEU A 27 -4.78 -13.15 -0.99
CA LEU A 27 -6.05 -13.77 -0.56
C LEU A 27 -6.13 -15.23 -1.02
N ASP A 28 -5.81 -15.51 -2.28
CA ASP A 28 -5.86 -16.85 -2.85
C ASP A 28 -4.83 -17.77 -2.19
N ARG A 29 -3.61 -17.31 -1.99
CA ARG A 29 -2.56 -18.07 -1.28
C ARG A 29 -2.99 -18.41 0.15
N LEU A 30 -3.55 -17.45 0.89
CA LEU A 30 -4.00 -17.69 2.26
C LEU A 30 -5.19 -18.66 2.32
N TRP A 31 -6.16 -18.49 1.43
CA TRP A 31 -7.42 -19.23 1.47
C TRP A 31 -7.35 -20.61 0.84
N LEU A 32 -6.70 -20.73 -0.32
CA LEU A 32 -6.67 -21.96 -1.12
C LEU A 32 -5.49 -22.87 -0.76
N ASP A 33 -4.39 -22.32 -0.23
CA ASP A 33 -3.17 -23.08 0.02
C ASP A 33 -2.85 -23.15 1.53
N GLU A 34 -2.59 -22.04 2.19
CA GLU A 34 -2.08 -22.05 3.56
C GLU A 34 -3.12 -22.52 4.57
N ARG A 35 -4.35 -22.00 4.48
CA ARG A 35 -5.42 -22.37 5.42
C ARG A 35 -5.74 -23.87 5.44
N PRO A 36 -5.92 -24.55 4.30
CA PRO A 36 -6.15 -26.00 4.28
C PRO A 36 -5.00 -26.78 4.91
N ARG A 37 -3.74 -26.44 4.59
CA ARG A 37 -2.56 -27.11 5.18
C ARG A 37 -2.50 -26.95 6.70
N VAL A 38 -2.71 -25.75 7.22
CA VAL A 38 -2.71 -25.52 8.66
C VAL A 38 -3.90 -26.22 9.33
N THR A 39 -5.05 -26.32 8.66
CA THR A 39 -6.22 -27.06 9.20
C THR A 39 -5.92 -28.53 9.38
N VAL A 40 -5.27 -29.17 8.40
CA VAL A 40 -4.85 -30.58 8.50
C VAL A 40 -3.86 -30.75 9.65
N ALA A 41 -2.82 -29.91 9.71
CA ALA A 41 -1.82 -29.98 10.78
C ALA A 41 -2.43 -29.83 12.20
N VAL A 42 -3.41 -28.92 12.37
CA VAL A 42 -4.13 -28.77 13.64
C VAL A 42 -4.97 -30.00 13.97
N SER A 43 -5.59 -30.62 12.96
CA SER A 43 -6.37 -31.85 13.16
C SER A 43 -5.48 -33.03 13.58
N GLU A 44 -4.33 -33.18 12.96
CA GLU A 44 -3.33 -34.22 13.28
C GLU A 44 -2.78 -34.01 14.69
N ALA A 45 -2.39 -32.77 15.04
CA ALA A 45 -1.95 -32.44 16.39
C ALA A 45 -3.02 -32.69 17.44
N ALA A 46 -4.29 -32.44 17.13
CA ALA A 46 -5.42 -32.71 18.02
C ALA A 46 -5.66 -34.20 18.29
N ALA A 47 -5.27 -35.06 17.34
CA ALA A 47 -5.40 -36.50 17.46
C ALA A 47 -4.30 -37.16 18.31
N GLN A 48 -3.17 -36.46 18.58
CA GLN A 48 -2.01 -37.00 19.30
C GLN A 48 -2.11 -36.98 20.82
N GLY A 49 -3.21 -36.48 21.41
CA GLY A 49 -3.43 -36.55 22.87
C GLY A 49 -3.85 -35.22 23.51
N ASP A 50 -3.31 -34.91 24.71
CA ASP A 50 -3.74 -33.76 25.49
C ASP A 50 -3.48 -32.43 24.75
N ARG A 51 -4.58 -31.79 24.37
CA ARG A 51 -4.58 -30.52 23.61
C ARG A 51 -4.04 -29.35 24.41
N SER A 52 -4.06 -29.42 25.75
CA SER A 52 -3.64 -28.32 26.61
C SER A 52 -2.12 -28.17 26.67
N GLU A 53 -1.39 -29.27 26.53
CA GLU A 53 0.08 -29.30 26.55
C GLU A 53 0.70 -29.39 25.14
N ASN A 54 -0.13 -29.57 24.11
CA ASN A 54 0.34 -29.69 22.73
C ASN A 54 0.61 -28.31 22.10
N ALA A 55 1.89 -27.93 22.07
CA ALA A 55 2.35 -26.65 21.51
C ALA A 55 2.00 -26.48 20.02
N GLU A 56 2.06 -27.56 19.22
CA GLU A 56 1.73 -27.56 17.79
C GLU A 56 0.24 -27.25 17.57
N TYR A 57 -0.64 -27.88 18.37
CA TYR A 57 -2.07 -27.58 18.34
C TYR A 57 -2.36 -26.11 18.65
N THR A 58 -1.76 -25.58 19.73
CA THR A 58 -1.95 -24.20 20.15
C THR A 58 -1.43 -23.20 19.12
N TYR A 59 -0.24 -23.45 18.57
CA TYR A 59 0.36 -22.62 17.52
C TYR A 59 -0.47 -22.65 16.23
N GLY A 60 -0.88 -23.84 15.79
CA GLY A 60 -1.70 -24.02 14.60
C GLY A 60 -3.05 -23.31 14.71
N LYS A 61 -3.72 -23.38 15.85
CA LYS A 61 -4.96 -22.61 16.09
C LYS A 61 -4.74 -21.11 16.03
N LYS A 62 -3.65 -20.62 16.65
CA LYS A 62 -3.30 -19.20 16.56
C LYS A 62 -3.10 -18.77 15.10
N ARG A 63 -2.37 -19.58 14.31
CA ARG A 63 -2.14 -19.33 12.91
C ARG A 63 -3.44 -19.31 12.08
N LEU A 64 -4.37 -20.25 12.31
CA LEU A 64 -5.70 -20.24 11.67
C LEU A 64 -6.45 -18.94 11.97
N HIS A 65 -6.46 -18.48 13.21
CA HIS A 65 -7.10 -17.21 13.55
C HIS A 65 -6.46 -16.00 12.86
N GLU A 66 -5.14 -16.00 12.69
CA GLU A 66 -4.42 -14.94 11.94
C GLU A 66 -4.83 -14.96 10.46
N ILE A 67 -4.82 -16.14 9.82
CA ILE A 67 -5.24 -16.33 8.43
C ILE A 67 -6.69 -15.88 8.25
N ASP A 68 -7.62 -16.35 9.07
CA ASP A 68 -9.05 -16.01 8.98
C ASP A 68 -9.28 -14.50 9.16
N ARG A 69 -8.52 -13.85 10.04
CA ARG A 69 -8.56 -12.39 10.24
C ARG A 69 -8.07 -11.66 8.98
N ARG A 70 -6.93 -12.10 8.43
CA ARG A 70 -6.35 -11.48 7.23
C ARG A 70 -7.25 -11.68 6.00
N VAL A 71 -7.79 -12.87 5.80
CA VAL A 71 -8.74 -13.18 4.72
C VAL A 71 -9.99 -12.29 4.80
N ARG A 72 -10.59 -12.13 5.99
CA ARG A 72 -11.73 -11.23 6.17
C ARG A 72 -11.39 -9.78 5.85
N PHE A 73 -10.21 -9.33 6.27
CA PHE A 73 -9.72 -7.99 5.94
C PHE A 73 -9.57 -7.81 4.44
N LEU A 74 -8.88 -8.74 3.74
CA LEU A 74 -8.62 -8.66 2.31
C LEU A 74 -9.91 -8.67 1.49
N ARG A 75 -10.87 -9.55 1.81
CA ARG A 75 -12.18 -9.60 1.14
C ARG A 75 -12.91 -8.26 1.26
N LYS A 76 -13.05 -7.76 2.49
CA LYS A 76 -13.72 -6.47 2.73
C LYS A 76 -13.00 -5.30 2.05
N ARG A 77 -11.67 -5.35 2.01
CA ARG A 77 -10.85 -4.30 1.40
C ARG A 77 -11.02 -4.30 -0.11
N LEU A 78 -10.89 -5.47 -0.76
CA LEU A 78 -11.05 -5.64 -2.21
C LEU A 78 -12.46 -5.28 -2.71
N GLU A 79 -13.50 -5.60 -1.95
CA GLU A 79 -14.88 -5.26 -2.30
C GLU A 79 -15.12 -3.75 -2.39
N GLY A 80 -14.45 -2.97 -1.55
CA GLY A 80 -14.62 -1.52 -1.49
C GLY A 80 -13.59 -0.71 -2.30
N MET A 81 -12.67 -1.35 -3.03
CA MET A 81 -11.60 -0.66 -3.76
C MET A 81 -12.03 -0.11 -5.11
N VAL A 82 -11.43 1.02 -5.47
CA VAL A 82 -11.53 1.64 -6.79
C VAL A 82 -10.19 1.45 -7.50
N ILE A 83 -10.18 0.55 -8.49
CA ILE A 83 -8.97 0.27 -9.28
C ILE A 83 -8.82 1.39 -10.30
N VAL A 84 -7.71 2.11 -10.23
CA VAL A 84 -7.39 3.21 -11.13
C VAL A 84 -6.10 2.88 -11.88
N ASP A 85 -6.22 2.74 -13.20
CA ASP A 85 -5.06 2.65 -14.07
C ASP A 85 -4.52 4.07 -14.35
N PRO A 86 -3.28 4.38 -13.90
CA PRO A 86 -2.70 5.71 -14.12
C PRO A 86 -2.45 6.02 -15.60
N CYS A 87 -2.39 5.01 -16.46
CA CYS A 87 -2.13 5.15 -17.89
C CYS A 87 -3.43 5.24 -18.71
N ALA A 88 -4.57 4.86 -18.14
CA ALA A 88 -5.83 4.87 -18.85
C ALA A 88 -6.34 6.29 -19.07
N THR A 89 -6.62 6.63 -20.32
CA THR A 89 -7.36 7.83 -20.70
C THR A 89 -8.85 7.57 -20.47
N THR A 90 -9.36 7.91 -19.28
CA THR A 90 -10.78 7.74 -18.98
C THR A 90 -11.58 8.91 -19.55
N GLY A 91 -12.54 8.64 -20.42
CA GLY A 91 -13.56 9.60 -20.83
C GLY A 91 -13.17 10.65 -21.84
N GLY A 92 -12.11 10.46 -22.64
CA GLY A 92 -11.73 11.39 -23.73
C GLY A 92 -11.13 12.73 -23.27
N ALA A 93 -11.14 13.05 -21.99
CA ALA A 93 -10.47 14.21 -21.44
C ALA A 93 -8.96 13.94 -21.32
N ARG A 94 -8.15 14.73 -22.02
CA ARG A 94 -6.71 14.64 -21.89
C ARG A 94 -6.30 15.07 -20.48
N ARG A 95 -5.69 14.16 -19.73
CA ARG A 95 -5.15 14.48 -18.40
C ARG A 95 -4.07 15.56 -18.56
N ASP A 96 -4.08 16.56 -17.66
CA ASP A 96 -3.01 17.54 -17.60
C ASP A 96 -1.70 16.81 -17.21
N PRO A 97 -0.67 16.76 -18.11
CA PRO A 97 0.54 16.00 -17.88
C PRO A 97 1.39 16.57 -16.74
N ASP A 98 1.27 17.87 -16.47
CA ASP A 98 2.07 18.59 -15.48
C ASP A 98 1.43 18.58 -14.09
N ARG A 99 0.24 17.97 -13.96
CA ARG A 99 -0.48 17.89 -12.69
C ARG A 99 -0.39 16.52 -12.06
N VAL A 100 -0.15 16.49 -10.76
CA VAL A 100 -0.03 15.26 -9.96
C VAL A 100 -1.41 14.67 -9.66
N TYR A 101 -1.68 13.49 -10.21
CA TYR A 101 -2.83 12.65 -9.90
C TYR A 101 -2.38 11.32 -9.28
N PHE A 102 -3.33 10.51 -8.85
CA PHE A 102 -3.06 9.15 -8.39
C PHE A 102 -2.27 8.34 -9.44
N GLY A 103 -1.23 7.63 -8.98
CA GLY A 103 -0.36 6.81 -9.81
C GLY A 103 0.76 7.54 -10.53
N ALA A 104 0.86 8.88 -10.35
CA ALA A 104 1.96 9.67 -10.90
C ALA A 104 3.30 9.28 -10.28
N TRP A 105 4.34 9.29 -11.11
CA TRP A 105 5.73 9.44 -10.69
C TRP A 105 6.03 10.93 -10.58
N VAL A 106 6.58 11.36 -9.48
CA VAL A 106 6.91 12.76 -9.20
C VAL A 106 8.36 12.84 -8.78
N GLN A 107 9.14 13.67 -9.45
CA GLN A 107 10.50 13.99 -9.02
C GLN A 107 10.45 15.21 -8.13
N LEU A 108 11.02 15.08 -6.95
CA LEU A 108 11.10 16.14 -5.95
C LEU A 108 12.55 16.57 -5.78
N GLU A 109 12.77 17.88 -5.77
CA GLU A 109 13.99 18.50 -5.29
C GLU A 109 13.79 18.88 -3.83
N HIS A 110 14.61 18.31 -2.96
CA HIS A 110 14.63 18.59 -1.54
C HIS A 110 15.43 19.87 -1.24
N SER A 111 15.21 20.46 -0.08
CA SER A 111 15.95 21.65 0.38
C SER A 111 17.48 21.45 0.41
N SER A 112 17.95 20.21 0.46
CA SER A 112 19.36 19.83 0.32
C SER A 112 19.89 19.86 -1.12
N GLY A 113 19.04 20.01 -2.13
CA GLY A 113 19.35 19.86 -3.55
C GLY A 113 19.29 18.40 -4.05
N ASP A 114 18.93 17.45 -3.20
CA ASP A 114 18.78 16.05 -3.59
C ASP A 114 17.53 15.87 -4.47
N LEU A 115 17.69 15.16 -5.57
CA LEU A 115 16.59 14.77 -6.46
C LEU A 115 16.15 13.33 -6.18
N ARG A 116 14.85 13.13 -5.90
CA ARG A 116 14.30 11.79 -5.68
C ARG A 116 12.98 11.61 -6.41
N TRP A 117 12.78 10.42 -6.96
CA TRP A 117 11.52 10.02 -7.54
C TRP A 117 10.64 9.33 -6.50
N TYR A 118 9.35 9.66 -6.55
CA TYR A 118 8.32 9.02 -5.73
C TYR A 118 7.12 8.66 -6.60
N ARG A 119 6.52 7.51 -6.34
CA ARG A 119 5.26 7.11 -6.97
C ARG A 119 4.10 7.29 -5.99
N LEU A 120 3.09 8.06 -6.39
CA LEU A 120 1.89 8.28 -5.58
C LEU A 120 0.93 7.11 -5.75
N VAL A 121 0.77 6.29 -4.72
CA VAL A 121 -0.01 5.04 -4.74
C VAL A 121 -1.07 5.01 -3.64
N GLY A 122 -1.88 3.95 -3.63
CA GLY A 122 -2.83 3.70 -2.56
C GLY A 122 -2.18 3.31 -1.23
N PRO A 123 -2.95 3.38 -0.11
CA PRO A 123 -2.42 3.06 1.22
C PRO A 123 -2.07 1.57 1.39
N ASP A 124 -2.50 0.70 0.48
CA ASP A 124 -2.17 -0.72 0.53
C ASP A 124 -0.98 -1.09 -0.37
N GLU A 125 -0.30 -0.10 -0.96
CA GLU A 125 0.76 -0.33 -1.95
C GLU A 125 2.11 0.30 -1.57
N PHE A 126 2.16 1.17 -0.55
CA PHE A 126 3.37 1.93 -0.22
C PHE A 126 4.57 1.04 0.16
N ASP A 127 4.31 -0.20 0.56
CA ASP A 127 5.32 -1.20 0.93
C ASP A 127 5.82 -2.05 -0.26
N MET A 128 5.29 -1.82 -1.47
CA MET A 128 5.70 -2.57 -2.67
C MET A 128 7.07 -2.16 -3.20
N ALA A 129 7.46 -0.90 -3.01
CA ALA A 129 8.78 -0.38 -3.38
C ALA A 129 9.16 0.80 -2.48
N ALA A 130 10.48 1.05 -2.35
CA ALA A 130 11.01 2.07 -1.45
C ALA A 130 10.66 3.51 -1.86
N ASP A 131 10.37 3.71 -3.12
CA ASP A 131 9.98 4.98 -3.74
C ASP A 131 8.45 5.18 -3.80
N TYR A 132 7.67 4.22 -3.27
CA TYR A 132 6.21 4.34 -3.23
C TYR A 132 5.77 5.15 -2.00
N VAL A 133 4.89 6.11 -2.26
CA VAL A 133 4.33 7.00 -1.23
C VAL A 133 2.81 6.88 -1.23
N SER A 134 2.24 6.59 -0.08
CA SER A 134 0.78 6.56 0.08
C SER A 134 0.18 7.93 -0.14
N MET A 135 -0.89 8.01 -0.94
CA MET A 135 -1.68 9.23 -1.12
C MET A 135 -2.29 9.76 0.19
N ASP A 136 -2.41 8.91 1.23
CA ASP A 136 -2.92 9.28 2.54
C ASP A 136 -1.82 9.78 3.49
N SER A 137 -0.53 9.67 3.10
CA SER A 137 0.59 10.22 3.86
C SER A 137 0.63 11.74 3.80
N PRO A 138 1.32 12.43 4.72
CA PRO A 138 1.49 13.88 4.65
C PRO A 138 2.09 14.36 3.32
N LEU A 139 3.12 13.66 2.81
CA LEU A 139 3.72 13.95 1.51
C LEU A 139 2.73 13.71 0.37
N GLY A 140 2.06 12.55 0.35
CA GLY A 140 1.10 12.22 -0.70
C GLY A 140 -0.08 13.18 -0.78
N ARG A 141 -0.60 13.62 0.36
CA ARG A 141 -1.66 14.65 0.42
C ARG A 141 -1.18 16.01 -0.05
N GLY A 142 0.07 16.36 0.26
CA GLY A 142 0.67 17.60 -0.21
C GLY A 142 0.87 17.63 -1.71
N LEU A 143 1.22 16.49 -2.32
CA LEU A 143 1.47 16.34 -3.74
C LEU A 143 0.19 16.31 -4.59
N LEU A 144 -0.85 15.66 -4.09
CA LEU A 144 -2.07 15.41 -4.87
C LEU A 144 -2.71 16.70 -5.37
N GLY A 145 -2.86 16.82 -6.70
CA GLY A 145 -3.45 17.98 -7.37
C GLY A 145 -2.50 19.14 -7.61
N LYS A 146 -1.26 19.07 -7.14
CA LYS A 146 -0.19 20.03 -7.41
C LYS A 146 0.31 19.93 -8.86
N ARG A 147 1.10 20.90 -9.27
CA ARG A 147 1.66 21.01 -10.64
C ARG A 147 3.18 21.03 -10.60
N LEU A 148 3.76 20.86 -11.77
CA LEU A 148 5.17 21.15 -12.00
C LEU A 148 5.50 22.56 -11.47
N ASP A 149 6.68 22.71 -10.87
CA ASP A 149 7.22 23.92 -10.23
C ASP A 149 6.49 24.37 -8.93
N ASP A 150 5.45 23.63 -8.48
CA ASP A 150 4.85 23.90 -7.17
C ASP A 150 5.79 23.48 -6.03
N GLU A 151 5.88 24.33 -5.02
CA GLU A 151 6.52 24.03 -3.74
C GLU A 151 5.51 23.49 -2.73
N ILE A 152 5.94 22.53 -1.93
CA ILE A 152 5.16 21.98 -0.82
C ILE A 152 6.04 21.86 0.43
N THR A 153 5.47 22.16 1.58
CA THR A 153 6.12 21.93 2.86
C THR A 153 5.56 20.67 3.50
N VAL A 154 6.43 19.71 3.78
CA VAL A 154 6.09 18.41 4.37
C VAL A 154 6.58 18.34 5.81
N PRO A 155 5.70 18.07 6.78
CA PRO A 155 6.12 17.85 8.15
C PRO A 155 6.88 16.51 8.26
N LEU A 156 8.10 16.56 8.77
CA LEU A 156 8.93 15.40 9.10
C LEU A 156 9.19 15.35 10.60
N PRO A 157 9.52 14.18 11.17
CA PRO A 157 9.90 14.10 12.59
C PRO A 157 11.11 14.95 12.97
N SER A 158 11.99 15.23 12.00
CA SER A 158 13.19 16.09 12.17
C SER A 158 12.94 17.58 11.94
N GLY A 159 11.72 17.98 11.59
CA GLY A 159 11.35 19.35 11.19
C GLY A 159 10.53 19.35 9.90
N ALA A 160 10.22 20.53 9.37
CA ALA A 160 9.56 20.65 8.07
C ALA A 160 10.61 20.66 6.96
N ASP A 161 10.35 19.92 5.87
CA ASP A 161 11.13 20.00 4.64
C ASP A 161 10.29 20.67 3.55
N THR A 162 10.91 21.55 2.76
CA THR A 162 10.27 22.16 1.59
C THR A 162 10.83 21.48 0.35
N VAL A 163 9.94 20.94 -0.47
CA VAL A 163 10.30 20.24 -1.70
C VAL A 163 9.61 20.88 -2.90
N THR A 164 10.29 20.91 -4.02
CA THR A 164 9.79 21.45 -5.30
C THR A 164 9.52 20.30 -6.26
N ILE A 165 8.40 20.33 -6.96
CA ILE A 165 8.06 19.35 -8.00
C ILE A 165 8.81 19.73 -9.29
N VAL A 166 9.82 18.96 -9.67
CA VAL A 166 10.66 19.23 -10.86
C VAL A 166 10.33 18.35 -12.06
N ALA A 167 9.57 17.26 -11.88
CA ALA A 167 9.01 16.48 -12.98
C ALA A 167 7.79 15.68 -12.55
N VAL A 168 6.86 15.47 -13.50
CA VAL A 168 5.68 14.58 -13.34
C VAL A 168 5.64 13.63 -14.53
N GLN A 169 5.46 12.34 -14.27
CA GLN A 169 5.42 11.30 -15.29
C GLN A 169 4.37 10.24 -14.95
N TYR A 170 3.78 9.61 -15.98
CA TYR A 170 2.84 8.51 -15.85
C TYR A 170 3.34 7.27 -16.59
N GLY A 171 3.00 6.10 -16.13
CA GLY A 171 3.35 4.82 -16.73
C GLY A 171 4.59 4.18 -16.13
N ALA A 172 5.59 3.88 -16.96
CA ALA A 172 6.79 3.18 -16.53
C ALA A 172 7.57 3.96 -15.48
N ALA A 173 8.28 3.25 -14.60
CA ALA A 173 9.20 3.87 -13.67
C ALA A 173 10.25 4.69 -14.41
N PRO A 174 10.56 5.90 -13.93
CA PRO A 174 11.63 6.70 -14.51
C PRO A 174 12.97 5.95 -14.41
N ARG A 175 13.79 6.04 -15.45
CA ARG A 175 15.15 5.50 -15.38
C ARG A 175 15.96 6.35 -14.39
N PRO A 176 16.71 5.72 -13.47
CA PRO A 176 17.68 6.46 -12.68
C PRO A 176 18.66 7.15 -13.64
N PRO A 177 19.14 8.37 -13.30
CA PRO A 177 20.19 9.00 -14.07
C PRO A 177 21.39 8.07 -14.14
N GLU A 178 21.92 7.85 -15.34
CA GLU A 178 23.17 7.11 -15.51
C GLU A 178 24.24 7.87 -14.72
N ARG A 179 24.85 7.17 -13.76
CA ARG A 179 25.99 7.73 -13.01
C ARG A 179 27.15 7.91 -14.00
N SER A 180 27.40 9.14 -14.37
CA SER A 180 28.62 9.52 -15.09
C SER A 180 29.83 9.39 -14.17
#